data_76031c5f52cc16d6e78ccc21d908ab82
#
_entry.id   76031c5f52cc16d6e78ccc21d908ab82
#
_cell.length_a   1.000
_cell.length_b   1.000
_cell.length_c   1.000
_cell.angle_alpha   90.00
_cell.angle_beta   90.00
_cell.angle_gamma   90.00
#
_symmetry.space_group_name_H-M   'P 1'
#
loop_
_entity.id
_entity.type
_entity.pdbx_description
1 polymer ?
#
loop_
_entity_poly.entity_id
_entity_poly.type
_entity_poly.pdbx_seq_one_letter_code
_entity_poly.pdbx_strand_id
1 'polypeptide(L)'
;ITLRFANSLFSSQWNSKSIDYVEITAAESVGIEDRWGYFDGMGQLRDMVQSHLIQLLCLITMEPPNHLNDQSIRSEKVKVLEALKPINEEGIESNFVSAQYTDGKNKVGYISEEGADISSDTETFVSIKAEIQNWRWKGVPFYLRTGKRMTSKMTQIVIHFKSDGHYIFDQDNESLKGNTLIISLHPSESISLQVFTKPHGVDKHLTLRSDPMSLDFIKTQKLLNIPSGYQSLL
;
A
#
# COMPACT_ATOMS: atom_id res chain seq x y z
N ILE A 1 -3.21 11.49 -6.63
CA ILE A 1 -3.06 12.41 -7.77
C ILE A 1 -2.44 13.73 -7.28
N THR A 2 -3.14 14.54 -6.48
CA THR A 2 -2.69 15.87 -6.05
C THR A 2 -1.31 15.83 -5.38
N LEU A 3 -1.06 14.91 -4.46
CA LEU A 3 0.25 14.78 -3.80
C LEU A 3 1.40 14.69 -4.82
N ARG A 4 1.24 13.84 -5.83
CA ARG A 4 2.28 13.56 -6.83
C ARG A 4 2.49 14.70 -7.82
N PHE A 5 1.40 15.29 -8.31
CA PHE A 5 1.44 16.15 -9.48
C PHE A 5 1.40 17.65 -9.15
N ALA A 6 0.93 18.03 -7.96
CA ALA A 6 0.90 19.42 -7.53
C ALA A 6 2.11 19.82 -6.65
N ASN A 7 2.96 18.86 -6.24
CA ASN A 7 4.08 19.13 -5.36
C ASN A 7 5.41 18.79 -6.05
N SER A 8 6.23 19.79 -6.31
CA SER A 8 7.54 19.64 -6.96
C SER A 8 8.49 18.70 -6.21
N LEU A 9 8.39 18.65 -4.88
CA LEU A 9 9.16 17.74 -4.04
C LEU A 9 9.00 16.28 -4.46
N PHE A 10 7.78 15.87 -4.82
CA PHE A 10 7.51 14.48 -5.18
C PHE A 10 7.67 14.22 -6.69
N SER A 11 7.48 15.20 -7.56
CA SER A 11 7.47 14.99 -9.01
C SER A 11 8.81 14.43 -9.54
N SER A 12 9.95 14.89 -9.02
CA SER A 12 11.28 14.43 -9.41
C SER A 12 11.68 13.10 -8.76
N GLN A 13 11.14 12.77 -7.59
CA GLN A 13 11.51 11.59 -6.80
C GLN A 13 10.61 10.38 -7.08
N TRP A 14 9.56 10.52 -7.90
CA TRP A 14 8.55 9.48 -8.10
C TRP A 14 8.91 8.52 -9.25
N ASN A 15 10.02 7.81 -9.08
CA ASN A 15 10.55 6.89 -10.08
C ASN A 15 11.55 5.88 -9.47
N SER A 16 11.99 4.93 -10.28
CA SER A 16 12.91 3.85 -9.89
C SER A 16 14.32 4.30 -9.44
N LYS A 17 14.71 5.55 -9.71
CA LYS A 17 15.99 6.07 -9.22
C LYS A 17 15.94 6.38 -7.73
N SER A 18 14.79 6.84 -7.24
CA SER A 18 14.62 7.29 -5.86
C SER A 18 13.78 6.36 -5.00
N ILE A 19 12.84 5.59 -5.57
CA ILE A 19 11.99 4.65 -4.83
C ILE A 19 12.64 3.27 -4.85
N ASP A 20 12.74 2.67 -3.67
CA ASP A 20 13.26 1.31 -3.48
C ASP A 20 12.16 0.28 -3.68
N TYR A 21 11.08 0.39 -2.91
CA TYR A 21 9.88 -0.44 -3.06
C TYR A 21 8.63 0.25 -2.54
N VAL A 22 7.46 -0.31 -2.87
CA VAL A 22 6.16 0.20 -2.44
C VAL A 22 5.33 -0.94 -1.85
N GLU A 23 4.69 -0.69 -0.70
CA GLU A 23 3.71 -1.61 -0.10
C GLU A 23 2.31 -1.00 -0.18
N ILE A 24 1.34 -1.79 -0.63
CA ILE A 24 -0.08 -1.43 -0.66
C ILE A 24 -0.83 -2.48 0.13
N THR A 25 -1.36 -2.11 1.28
CA THR A 25 -2.02 -3.03 2.19
C THR A 25 -3.47 -2.62 2.41
N ALA A 26 -4.40 -3.57 2.27
CA ALA A 26 -5.78 -3.46 2.67
C ALA A 26 -6.13 -4.62 3.60
N ALA A 27 -6.15 -4.39 4.90
CA ALA A 27 -6.41 -5.37 5.93
C ALA A 27 -7.82 -5.20 6.51
N GLU A 28 -8.52 -6.31 6.72
CA GLU A 28 -9.82 -6.37 7.36
C GLU A 28 -9.71 -7.16 8.68
N SER A 29 -10.28 -6.65 9.77
CA SER A 29 -10.27 -7.34 11.08
C SER A 29 -11.40 -8.35 11.23
N VAL A 30 -12.42 -8.29 10.37
CA VAL A 30 -13.56 -9.22 10.30
C VAL A 30 -13.26 -10.41 9.40
N GLY A 31 -14.03 -11.50 9.57
CA GLY A 31 -14.04 -12.65 8.66
C GLY A 31 -14.95 -12.43 7.45
N ILE A 32 -15.43 -13.51 6.89
CA ILE A 32 -16.44 -13.43 5.80
C ILE A 32 -17.84 -13.14 6.33
N GLU A 33 -18.05 -13.40 7.63
CA GLU A 33 -19.37 -13.31 8.27
C GLU A 33 -20.41 -14.11 7.43
N ASP A 34 -21.65 -13.78 7.36
CA ASP A 34 -22.68 -14.57 6.67
C ASP A 34 -22.61 -14.52 5.11
N ARG A 35 -21.45 -14.23 4.52
CA ARG A 35 -21.30 -14.04 3.04
C ARG A 35 -20.67 -15.23 2.32
N TRP A 36 -20.79 -16.45 2.86
CA TRP A 36 -20.19 -17.66 2.29
C TRP A 36 -20.50 -17.85 0.80
N GLY A 37 -21.77 -17.82 0.41
CA GLY A 37 -22.19 -18.09 -0.96
C GLY A 37 -21.60 -17.12 -2.01
N TYR A 38 -21.21 -15.91 -1.60
CA TYR A 38 -20.54 -14.96 -2.47
C TYR A 38 -19.02 -15.12 -2.40
N PHE A 39 -18.48 -15.13 -1.18
CA PHE A 39 -17.03 -15.01 -0.99
C PHE A 39 -16.28 -16.28 -1.41
N ASP A 40 -16.86 -17.47 -1.16
CA ASP A 40 -16.22 -18.74 -1.51
C ASP A 40 -16.00 -18.89 -3.03
N GLY A 41 -16.93 -18.40 -3.85
CA GLY A 41 -16.76 -18.35 -5.30
C GLY A 41 -15.88 -17.21 -5.82
N MET A 42 -15.58 -16.19 -4.99
CA MET A 42 -14.86 -14.99 -5.40
C MET A 42 -13.39 -15.00 -4.95
N GLY A 43 -13.15 -15.26 -3.67
CA GLY A 43 -11.84 -15.19 -3.02
C GLY A 43 -11.31 -13.77 -2.82
N GLN A 44 -10.29 -13.66 -2.00
CA GLN A 44 -9.67 -12.37 -1.66
C GLN A 44 -8.93 -11.75 -2.86
N LEU A 45 -8.44 -12.59 -3.77
CA LEU A 45 -7.74 -12.13 -4.97
C LEU A 45 -8.66 -11.30 -5.88
N ARG A 46 -9.85 -11.81 -6.21
CA ARG A 46 -10.80 -11.11 -7.09
C ARG A 46 -11.51 -9.98 -6.34
N ASP A 47 -11.92 -10.23 -5.08
CA ASP A 47 -12.66 -9.25 -4.29
C ASP A 47 -11.82 -8.02 -3.97
N MET A 48 -10.58 -8.18 -3.54
CA MET A 48 -9.77 -7.07 -3.05
C MET A 48 -8.58 -6.68 -3.94
N VAL A 49 -7.83 -7.65 -4.48
CA VAL A 49 -6.66 -7.30 -5.28
C VAL A 49 -7.09 -6.72 -6.62
N GLN A 50 -7.91 -7.43 -7.36
CA GLN A 50 -8.35 -7.02 -8.71
C GLN A 50 -9.18 -5.74 -8.68
N SER A 51 -10.08 -5.59 -7.71
CA SER A 51 -11.01 -4.45 -7.66
C SER A 51 -10.44 -3.22 -6.96
N HIS A 52 -9.65 -3.38 -5.88
CA HIS A 52 -9.20 -2.27 -5.03
C HIS A 52 -7.70 -2.02 -5.08
N LEU A 53 -6.85 -3.03 -4.82
CA LEU A 53 -5.41 -2.82 -4.72
C LEU A 53 -4.78 -2.43 -6.06
N ILE A 54 -5.26 -3.00 -7.16
CA ILE A 54 -4.82 -2.63 -8.52
C ILE A 54 -5.19 -1.17 -8.82
N GLN A 55 -6.33 -0.67 -8.36
CA GLN A 55 -6.68 0.74 -8.54
C GLN A 55 -5.71 1.68 -7.79
N LEU A 56 -5.34 1.31 -6.55
CA LEU A 56 -4.34 2.06 -5.79
C LEU A 56 -2.97 2.01 -6.45
N LEU A 57 -2.55 0.83 -6.93
CA LEU A 57 -1.33 0.67 -7.70
C LEU A 57 -1.29 1.59 -8.92
N CYS A 58 -2.37 1.60 -9.72
CA CYS A 58 -2.47 2.46 -10.89
C CYS A 58 -2.35 3.95 -10.52
N LEU A 59 -3.05 4.40 -9.48
CA LEU A 59 -2.99 5.81 -9.04
C LEU A 59 -1.60 6.25 -8.57
N ILE A 60 -0.85 5.32 -7.96
CA ILE A 60 0.52 5.59 -7.51
C ILE A 60 1.51 5.57 -8.66
N THR A 61 1.26 4.80 -9.71
CA THR A 61 2.27 4.53 -10.74
C THR A 61 1.99 5.16 -12.09
N MET A 62 0.74 5.58 -12.38
CA MET A 62 0.37 6.20 -13.66
C MET A 62 1.14 7.48 -13.96
N GLU A 63 1.28 7.83 -15.22
CA GLU A 63 1.76 9.14 -15.64
C GLU A 63 0.73 10.25 -15.37
N PRO A 64 1.13 11.53 -15.34
CA PRO A 64 0.18 12.63 -15.21
C PRO A 64 -0.84 12.60 -16.36
N PRO A 65 -2.14 12.57 -16.08
CA PRO A 65 -3.15 12.65 -17.14
C PRO A 65 -3.18 14.05 -17.73
N ASN A 66 -3.46 14.17 -19.02
CA ASN A 66 -3.56 15.46 -19.70
C ASN A 66 -4.69 16.35 -19.13
N HIS A 67 -5.75 15.72 -18.62
CA HIS A 67 -6.88 16.38 -17.98
C HIS A 67 -7.34 15.59 -16.76
N LEU A 68 -7.86 16.29 -15.73
CA LEU A 68 -8.45 15.65 -14.54
C LEU A 68 -9.90 15.25 -14.81
N ASN A 69 -10.12 14.43 -15.84
CA ASN A 69 -11.40 13.79 -16.14
C ASN A 69 -11.25 12.27 -16.15
N ASP A 70 -12.37 11.58 -16.07
CA ASP A 70 -12.40 10.11 -15.91
C ASP A 70 -11.71 9.39 -17.07
N GLN A 71 -11.91 9.86 -18.30
CA GLN A 71 -11.35 9.24 -19.49
C GLN A 71 -9.80 9.33 -19.51
N SER A 72 -9.26 10.50 -19.21
CA SER A 72 -7.81 10.70 -19.18
C SER A 72 -7.14 9.90 -18.04
N ILE A 73 -7.75 9.88 -16.85
CA ILE A 73 -7.29 9.08 -15.72
C ILE A 73 -7.35 7.59 -16.06
N ARG A 74 -8.45 7.13 -16.66
CA ARG A 74 -8.62 5.72 -17.08
C ARG A 74 -7.56 5.31 -18.11
N SER A 75 -7.27 6.16 -19.09
CA SER A 75 -6.25 5.89 -20.10
C SER A 75 -4.86 5.70 -19.49
N GLU A 76 -4.48 6.52 -18.51
CA GLU A 76 -3.19 6.35 -17.82
C GLU A 76 -3.16 5.09 -16.95
N LYS A 77 -4.27 4.71 -16.31
CA LYS A 77 -4.37 3.45 -15.56
C LYS A 77 -4.20 2.23 -16.47
N VAL A 78 -4.81 2.25 -17.66
CA VAL A 78 -4.68 1.14 -18.65
C VAL A 78 -3.23 0.94 -19.04
N LYS A 79 -2.46 2.00 -19.32
CA LYS A 79 -1.03 1.89 -19.62
C LYS A 79 -0.22 1.22 -18.50
N VAL A 80 -0.58 1.45 -17.24
CA VAL A 80 0.03 0.75 -16.11
C VAL A 80 -0.29 -0.74 -16.15
N LEU A 81 -1.56 -1.09 -16.39
CA LEU A 81 -2.00 -2.50 -16.46
C LEU A 81 -1.32 -3.25 -17.61
N GLU A 82 -1.17 -2.62 -18.77
CA GLU A 82 -0.45 -3.18 -19.91
C GLU A 82 1.04 -3.39 -19.65
N ALA A 83 1.63 -2.58 -18.75
CA ALA A 83 3.03 -2.69 -18.35
C ALA A 83 3.25 -3.64 -17.16
N LEU A 84 2.21 -4.19 -16.54
CA LEU A 84 2.35 -5.17 -15.48
C LEU A 84 2.99 -6.46 -16.01
N LYS A 85 4.03 -6.92 -15.33
CA LYS A 85 4.67 -8.20 -15.66
C LYS A 85 3.77 -9.34 -15.22
N PRO A 86 3.36 -10.23 -16.13
CA PRO A 86 2.61 -11.42 -15.75
C PRO A 86 3.44 -12.32 -14.82
N ILE A 87 2.80 -12.89 -13.80
CA ILE A 87 3.40 -13.93 -12.96
C ILE A 87 3.11 -15.26 -13.64
N ASN A 88 4.14 -15.87 -14.21
CA ASN A 88 4.07 -17.19 -14.81
C ASN A 88 4.22 -18.31 -13.75
N GLU A 89 4.05 -19.56 -14.14
CA GLU A 89 4.12 -20.71 -13.24
C GLU A 89 5.45 -20.79 -12.47
N GLU A 90 6.57 -20.50 -13.12
CA GLU A 90 7.91 -20.49 -12.49
C GLU A 90 8.07 -19.37 -11.46
N GLY A 91 7.35 -18.28 -11.62
CA GLY A 91 7.40 -17.12 -10.74
C GLY A 91 6.41 -17.15 -9.57
N ILE A 92 5.44 -18.05 -9.56
CA ILE A 92 4.38 -18.09 -8.54
C ILE A 92 4.97 -18.23 -7.15
N GLU A 93 5.85 -19.18 -6.90
CA GLU A 93 6.42 -19.46 -5.57
C GLU A 93 7.14 -18.26 -4.94
N SER A 94 7.75 -17.41 -5.77
CA SER A 94 8.52 -16.25 -5.30
C SER A 94 7.73 -14.93 -5.26
N ASN A 95 6.59 -14.86 -5.95
CA ASN A 95 5.85 -13.61 -6.12
C ASN A 95 4.40 -13.67 -5.64
N PHE A 96 3.90 -14.82 -5.22
CA PHE A 96 2.52 -15.00 -4.79
C PHE A 96 2.43 -15.86 -3.54
N VAL A 97 1.66 -15.41 -2.56
CA VAL A 97 1.31 -16.16 -1.36
C VAL A 97 -0.19 -16.04 -1.15
N SER A 98 -0.86 -17.16 -0.96
CA SER A 98 -2.25 -17.23 -0.54
C SER A 98 -2.39 -18.08 0.73
N ALA A 99 -3.38 -17.76 1.56
CA ALA A 99 -3.66 -18.50 2.79
C ALA A 99 -5.12 -18.32 3.21
N GLN A 100 -5.57 -19.19 4.10
CA GLN A 100 -6.84 -19.06 4.83
C GLN A 100 -6.56 -18.74 6.30
N TYR A 101 -7.45 -17.98 6.95
CA TYR A 101 -7.36 -17.84 8.40
C TYR A 101 -7.82 -19.14 9.09
N THR A 102 -7.09 -19.52 10.12
CA THR A 102 -7.32 -20.75 10.88
C THR A 102 -7.97 -20.48 12.23
N ASP A 103 -8.37 -21.53 12.92
CA ASP A 103 -8.86 -21.44 14.29
C ASP A 103 -7.85 -20.77 15.22
N GLY A 104 -8.32 -19.91 16.09
CA GLY A 104 -7.52 -19.19 17.07
C GLY A 104 -8.26 -19.08 18.42
N LYS A 105 -7.63 -18.43 19.42
CA LYS A 105 -8.29 -18.17 20.70
C LYS A 105 -9.57 -17.38 20.47
N ASN A 106 -10.73 -18.02 20.68
CA ASN A 106 -12.06 -17.43 20.50
C ASN A 106 -12.42 -16.97 19.07
N LYS A 107 -11.80 -17.55 18.06
CA LYS A 107 -12.13 -17.28 16.65
C LYS A 107 -12.13 -18.59 15.86
N VAL A 108 -13.16 -18.76 15.04
CA VAL A 108 -13.35 -19.93 14.19
C VAL A 108 -12.57 -19.73 12.89
N GLY A 109 -11.88 -20.77 12.40
CA GLY A 109 -11.18 -20.76 11.13
C GLY A 109 -12.14 -20.72 9.94
N TYR A 110 -11.62 -20.40 8.75
CA TYR A 110 -12.42 -20.21 7.54
C TYR A 110 -13.32 -21.42 7.22
N ILE A 111 -12.73 -22.60 7.14
CA ILE A 111 -13.46 -23.86 6.86
C ILE A 111 -14.24 -24.42 8.06
N SER A 112 -14.09 -23.82 9.24
CA SER A 112 -14.81 -24.19 10.45
C SER A 112 -16.00 -23.28 10.75
N GLU A 113 -16.23 -22.22 9.95
CA GLU A 113 -17.39 -21.34 10.11
C GLU A 113 -18.70 -22.06 9.75
N GLU A 114 -19.81 -21.62 10.30
CA GLU A 114 -21.12 -22.20 10.00
C GLU A 114 -21.47 -22.02 8.52
N GLY A 115 -21.84 -23.10 7.85
CA GLY A 115 -22.12 -23.10 6.40
C GLY A 115 -20.89 -23.22 5.50
N ALA A 116 -19.69 -23.38 6.08
CA ALA A 116 -18.47 -23.57 5.33
C ALA A 116 -18.45 -24.90 4.54
N ASP A 117 -17.90 -24.86 3.33
CA ASP A 117 -17.45 -26.07 2.66
C ASP A 117 -16.06 -26.44 3.23
N ILE A 118 -15.98 -27.57 3.92
CA ILE A 118 -14.75 -28.07 4.52
C ILE A 118 -13.64 -28.36 3.48
N SER A 119 -14.01 -28.51 2.22
CA SER A 119 -13.08 -28.76 1.11
C SER A 119 -12.64 -27.48 0.40
N SER A 120 -13.14 -26.31 0.83
CA SER A 120 -12.81 -25.03 0.19
C SER A 120 -11.34 -24.67 0.35
N ASP A 121 -10.70 -24.34 -0.76
CA ASP A 121 -9.33 -23.81 -0.86
C ASP A 121 -9.31 -22.30 -1.15
N THR A 122 -10.47 -21.63 -1.07
CA THR A 122 -10.61 -20.20 -1.34
C THR A 122 -9.80 -19.36 -0.36
N GLU A 123 -8.93 -18.54 -0.90
CA GLU A 123 -7.99 -17.75 -0.13
C GLU A 123 -8.68 -16.55 0.57
N THR A 124 -8.36 -16.35 1.85
CA THR A 124 -8.79 -15.21 2.66
C THR A 124 -7.65 -14.22 2.92
N PHE A 125 -6.45 -14.57 2.49
CA PHE A 125 -5.25 -13.73 2.51
C PHE A 125 -4.49 -13.90 1.21
N VAL A 126 -4.01 -12.78 0.65
CA VAL A 126 -3.18 -12.74 -0.54
C VAL A 126 -2.06 -11.73 -0.36
N SER A 127 -0.85 -12.11 -0.75
CA SER A 127 0.29 -11.21 -0.91
C SER A 127 0.94 -11.44 -2.27
N ILE A 128 1.13 -10.35 -3.02
CA ILE A 128 1.68 -10.38 -4.38
C ILE A 128 2.85 -9.42 -4.46
N LYS A 129 3.97 -9.87 -5.02
CA LYS A 129 5.05 -9.02 -5.48
C LYS A 129 4.85 -8.75 -6.97
N ALA A 130 4.40 -7.55 -7.31
CA ALA A 130 4.18 -7.10 -8.68
C ALA A 130 5.35 -6.27 -9.19
N GLU A 131 5.60 -6.32 -10.50
CA GLU A 131 6.58 -5.50 -11.19
C GLU A 131 5.94 -4.79 -12.38
N ILE A 132 6.33 -3.52 -12.62
CA ILE A 132 5.85 -2.73 -13.76
C ILE A 132 7.01 -2.53 -14.73
N GLN A 133 6.86 -3.04 -15.96
CA GLN A 133 7.88 -3.04 -17.00
C GLN A 133 7.81 -1.79 -17.87
N ASN A 134 8.01 -0.63 -17.26
CA ASN A 134 8.20 0.61 -17.99
C ASN A 134 9.48 1.33 -17.51
N TRP A 135 9.90 2.35 -18.22
CA TRP A 135 11.15 3.07 -17.92
C TRP A 135 11.13 3.77 -16.55
N ARG A 136 9.94 4.14 -16.03
CA ARG A 136 9.79 4.79 -14.73
C ARG A 136 9.96 3.84 -13.56
N TRP A 137 9.42 2.61 -13.69
CA TRP A 137 9.24 1.68 -12.58
C TRP A 137 10.06 0.40 -12.66
N LYS A 138 10.77 0.18 -13.78
CA LYS A 138 11.59 -1.02 -13.94
C LYS A 138 12.55 -1.20 -12.75
N GLY A 139 12.44 -2.36 -12.09
CA GLY A 139 13.26 -2.73 -10.95
C GLY A 139 12.70 -2.32 -9.58
N VAL A 140 11.56 -1.64 -9.51
CA VAL A 140 10.86 -1.34 -8.25
C VAL A 140 9.83 -2.43 -7.99
N PRO A 141 9.93 -3.20 -6.89
CA PRO A 141 8.90 -4.14 -6.49
C PRO A 141 7.72 -3.42 -5.81
N PHE A 142 6.51 -3.90 -6.12
CA PHE A 142 5.26 -3.46 -5.50
C PHE A 142 4.65 -4.64 -4.75
N TYR A 143 4.56 -4.53 -3.42
CA TYR A 143 3.97 -5.55 -2.57
C TYR A 143 2.51 -5.23 -2.31
N LEU A 144 1.60 -6.00 -2.90
CA LEU A 144 0.15 -5.89 -2.71
C LEU A 144 -0.29 -6.91 -1.69
N ARG A 145 -0.88 -6.48 -0.58
CA ARG A 145 -1.27 -7.37 0.51
C ARG A 145 -2.67 -7.08 0.98
N THR A 146 -3.48 -8.12 1.10
CA THR A 146 -4.84 -8.03 1.65
C THR A 146 -5.21 -9.30 2.40
N GLY A 147 -6.07 -9.19 3.38
CA GLY A 147 -6.55 -10.35 4.12
C GLY A 147 -7.65 -10.02 5.10
N LYS A 148 -8.44 -11.05 5.44
CA LYS A 148 -9.45 -11.04 6.50
C LYS A 148 -8.88 -11.55 7.81
N ARG A 149 -9.55 -11.28 8.93
CA ARG A 149 -9.10 -11.65 10.29
C ARG A 149 -7.71 -11.11 10.64
N MET A 150 -7.29 -10.03 10.00
CA MET A 150 -6.04 -9.35 10.34
C MET A 150 -6.15 -8.64 11.70
N THR A 151 -5.01 -8.28 12.27
CA THR A 151 -4.93 -7.65 13.60
C THR A 151 -5.72 -6.35 13.71
N SER A 152 -5.75 -5.57 12.64
CA SER A 152 -6.50 -4.30 12.57
C SER A 152 -7.04 -4.07 11.17
N LYS A 153 -8.15 -3.32 11.09
CA LYS A 153 -8.65 -2.83 9.81
C LYS A 153 -7.84 -1.61 9.39
N MET A 154 -7.17 -1.69 8.23
CA MET A 154 -6.39 -0.58 7.70
C MET A 154 -6.27 -0.64 6.18
N THR A 155 -6.18 0.53 5.56
CA THR A 155 -5.76 0.66 4.15
C THR A 155 -4.70 1.73 4.06
N GLN A 156 -3.51 1.33 3.61
CA GLN A 156 -2.37 2.24 3.53
C GLN A 156 -1.47 1.92 2.34
N ILE A 157 -0.74 2.93 1.90
CA ILE A 157 0.34 2.83 0.93
C ILE A 157 1.60 3.34 1.60
N VAL A 158 2.66 2.53 1.58
CA VAL A 158 3.96 2.88 2.14
C VAL A 158 4.98 2.88 1.03
N ILE A 159 5.64 4.02 0.83
CA ILE A 159 6.65 4.22 -0.20
C ILE A 159 7.99 4.36 0.48
N HIS A 160 8.89 3.44 0.21
CA HIS A 160 10.24 3.43 0.72
C HIS A 160 11.19 4.04 -0.31
N PHE A 161 11.83 5.12 0.08
CA PHE A 161 12.87 5.74 -0.75
C PHE A 161 14.20 5.05 -0.55
N LYS A 162 15.04 5.08 -1.56
CA LYS A 162 16.41 4.59 -1.45
C LYS A 162 17.20 5.43 -0.46
N SER A 163 18.10 4.79 0.26
CA SER A 163 19.05 5.49 1.13
C SER A 163 20.25 5.93 0.31
N ASP A 164 20.64 7.18 0.46
CA ASP A 164 21.86 7.72 -0.17
C ASP A 164 23.13 7.43 0.65
N GLY A 165 23.04 6.67 1.75
CA GLY A 165 24.15 6.15 2.53
C GLY A 165 25.26 7.16 2.79
N HIS A 166 24.97 8.28 3.47
CA HIS A 166 25.97 9.34 3.63
C HIS A 166 27.02 8.97 4.68
N TYR A 167 28.29 8.97 4.30
CA TYR A 167 29.45 8.54 5.09
C TYR A 167 29.69 9.34 6.39
N ILE A 168 29.08 10.51 6.55
CA ILE A 168 29.21 11.32 7.78
C ILE A 168 28.33 10.84 8.95
N PHE A 169 27.35 9.99 8.66
CA PHE A 169 26.55 9.35 9.67
C PHE A 169 27.09 7.95 9.88
N ASP A 170 27.51 7.66 11.09
CA ASP A 170 28.26 6.47 11.50
C ASP A 170 27.73 5.18 10.84
N GLN A 171 28.60 4.46 10.12
CA GLN A 171 28.23 3.30 9.31
C GLN A 171 27.83 2.07 10.16
N ASP A 172 28.08 2.09 11.47
CA ASP A 172 27.68 1.04 12.40
C ASP A 172 26.19 1.06 12.77
N ASN A 173 25.46 2.10 12.35
CA ASN A 173 24.01 2.13 12.46
C ASN A 173 23.38 1.44 11.25
N GLU A 174 22.98 0.18 11.40
CA GLU A 174 22.08 -0.54 10.47
C GLU A 174 20.77 0.21 10.16
N SER A 175 20.60 1.40 10.69
CA SER A 175 19.38 2.18 10.74
C SER A 175 19.25 3.26 9.67
N LEU A 176 20.21 3.48 8.78
CA LEU A 176 20.06 4.42 7.66
C LEU A 176 19.23 3.81 6.53
N LYS A 177 17.99 3.44 6.87
CA LYS A 177 16.97 3.18 5.86
C LYS A 177 16.63 4.49 5.17
N GLY A 178 16.22 4.44 3.90
CA GLY A 178 15.72 5.62 3.22
C GLY A 178 14.50 6.23 3.93
N ASN A 179 14.15 7.45 3.58
CA ASN A 179 12.92 8.07 4.05
C ASN A 179 11.70 7.21 3.65
N THR A 180 10.63 7.31 4.42
CA THR A 180 9.41 6.55 4.16
C THR A 180 8.22 7.49 4.12
N LEU A 181 7.43 7.44 3.03
CA LEU A 181 6.18 8.16 2.90
C LEU A 181 5.02 7.20 3.12
N ILE A 182 4.18 7.49 4.10
CA ILE A 182 3.00 6.70 4.46
C ILE A 182 1.76 7.49 4.06
N ILE A 183 0.92 6.91 3.23
CA ILE A 183 -0.40 7.43 2.85
C ILE A 183 -1.43 6.50 3.48
N SER A 184 -2.11 6.95 4.52
CA SER A 184 -3.19 6.21 5.18
C SER A 184 -4.53 6.64 4.61
N LEU A 185 -5.36 5.66 4.21
CA LEU A 185 -6.72 5.88 3.71
C LEU A 185 -7.77 5.43 4.74
N HIS A 186 -7.42 4.47 5.60
CA HIS A 186 -8.28 3.96 6.67
C HIS A 186 -7.38 3.49 7.84
N PRO A 187 -7.73 3.70 9.13
CA PRO A 187 -8.97 4.26 9.67
C PRO A 187 -9.06 5.79 9.59
N SER A 188 -7.95 6.48 9.37
CA SER A 188 -7.91 7.94 9.24
C SER A 188 -7.12 8.33 8.00
N GLU A 189 -7.62 9.32 7.26
CA GLU A 189 -6.92 9.87 6.10
C GLU A 189 -5.76 10.76 6.56
N SER A 190 -4.54 10.34 6.25
CA SER A 190 -3.34 11.08 6.62
C SER A 190 -2.18 10.80 5.66
N ILE A 191 -1.24 11.73 5.61
CA ILE A 191 0.05 11.57 4.93
C ILE A 191 1.14 11.86 5.95
N SER A 192 2.11 10.95 6.08
CA SER A 192 3.24 11.08 6.98
C SER A 192 4.54 10.77 6.24
N LEU A 193 5.48 11.70 6.27
CA LEU A 193 6.84 11.51 5.77
C LEU A 193 7.77 11.30 6.97
N GLN A 194 8.41 10.13 7.05
CA GLN A 194 9.43 9.84 8.06
C GLN A 194 10.75 10.51 7.63
N VAL A 195 11.22 11.44 8.45
CA VAL A 195 12.48 12.16 8.21
C VAL A 195 13.46 11.92 9.34
N PHE A 196 14.74 11.97 9.03
CA PHE A 196 15.76 11.85 10.06
C PHE A 196 16.05 13.22 10.68
N THR A 197 16.09 13.25 12.00
CA THR A 197 16.40 14.42 12.80
C THR A 197 17.45 14.08 13.85
N LYS A 198 18.04 15.10 14.46
CA LYS A 198 18.93 14.94 15.60
C LYS A 198 18.13 15.10 16.90
N PRO A 199 18.27 14.20 17.88
CA PRO A 199 17.71 14.39 19.22
C PRO A 199 18.22 15.67 19.88
N HIS A 200 17.40 16.29 20.73
CA HIS A 200 17.86 17.41 21.54
C HIS A 200 18.96 16.97 22.53
N GLY A 201 20.05 17.71 22.58
CA GLY A 201 21.17 17.49 23.49
C GLY A 201 22.52 17.62 22.80
N VAL A 202 23.58 17.76 23.59
CA VAL A 202 24.97 17.74 23.12
C VAL A 202 25.46 16.30 23.19
N ASP A 203 25.13 15.52 22.17
CA ASP A 203 25.70 14.19 22.01
C ASP A 203 26.98 14.28 21.17
N LYS A 204 28.06 13.65 21.65
CA LYS A 204 29.34 13.59 20.91
C LYS A 204 29.22 12.66 19.68
N HIS A 205 28.24 11.76 19.68
CA HIS A 205 27.90 10.87 18.57
C HIS A 205 26.65 11.40 17.86
N LEU A 206 26.70 11.53 16.54
CA LEU A 206 25.57 11.95 15.69
C LEU A 206 24.54 10.82 15.58
N THR A 207 23.80 10.56 16.65
CA THR A 207 22.69 9.61 16.62
C THR A 207 21.52 10.23 15.86
N LEU A 208 21.02 9.55 14.83
CA LEU A 208 19.85 9.96 14.09
C LEU A 208 18.58 9.36 14.69
N ARG A 209 17.50 10.13 14.67
CA ARG A 209 16.16 9.70 15.06
C ARG A 209 15.22 9.87 13.86
N SER A 210 14.33 8.91 13.64
CA SER A 210 13.26 9.05 12.65
C SER A 210 12.05 9.71 13.29
N ASP A 211 11.63 10.84 12.74
CA ASP A 211 10.48 11.61 13.21
C ASP A 211 9.45 11.79 12.07
N PRO A 212 8.14 11.69 12.37
CA PRO A 212 7.11 11.90 11.37
C PRO A 212 6.81 13.39 11.15
N MET A 213 6.81 13.80 9.89
CA MET A 213 6.14 15.02 9.45
C MET A 213 4.77 14.61 8.89
N SER A 214 3.66 14.97 9.54
CA SER A 214 2.35 14.45 9.17
C SER A 214 1.33 15.54 8.88
N LEU A 215 0.47 15.28 7.89
CA LEU A 215 -0.75 16.00 7.59
C LEU A 215 -1.93 15.08 7.93
N ASP A 216 -2.78 15.50 8.84
CA ASP A 216 -4.01 14.81 9.23
C ASP A 216 -5.19 15.55 8.61
N PHE A 217 -5.82 14.94 7.61
CA PHE A 217 -6.91 15.58 6.86
C PHE A 217 -8.19 15.72 7.69
N ILE A 218 -8.46 14.81 8.61
CA ILE A 218 -9.64 14.88 9.47
C ILE A 218 -9.55 16.10 10.40
N LYS A 219 -8.39 16.36 10.98
CA LYS A 219 -8.16 17.55 11.80
C LYS A 219 -8.27 18.83 10.96
N THR A 220 -7.70 18.81 9.78
CA THR A 220 -7.75 19.95 8.84
C THR A 220 -9.17 20.21 8.35
N GLN A 221 -9.95 19.18 7.99
CA GLN A 221 -11.35 19.32 7.59
C GLN A 221 -12.25 19.89 8.69
N LYS A 222 -12.08 19.46 9.93
CA LYS A 222 -12.80 20.01 11.08
C LYS A 222 -12.51 21.50 11.29
N LEU A 223 -11.27 21.92 11.05
CA LEU A 223 -10.88 23.34 11.15
C LEU A 223 -11.43 24.19 10.00
N LEU A 224 -11.59 23.64 8.81
CA LEU A 224 -11.99 24.34 7.59
C LEU A 224 -13.44 24.12 7.17
N ASN A 225 -14.19 23.29 7.91
CA ASN A 225 -15.59 22.93 7.57
C ASN A 225 -15.76 22.36 6.16
N ILE A 226 -14.77 21.62 5.65
CA ILE A 226 -14.77 21.02 4.31
C ILE A 226 -15.48 19.66 4.36
N PRO A 227 -16.40 19.35 3.42
CA PRO A 227 -17.02 18.03 3.33
C PRO A 227 -15.99 16.91 3.12
N SER A 228 -16.24 15.72 3.68
CA SER A 228 -15.34 14.57 3.47
C SER A 228 -15.29 14.18 1.98
N GLY A 229 -14.14 13.71 1.48
CA GLY A 229 -13.96 13.29 0.09
C GLY A 229 -14.94 12.20 -0.38
N TYR A 230 -15.47 11.39 0.55
CA TYR A 230 -16.55 10.43 0.27
C TYR A 230 -17.90 11.09 -0.02
N GLN A 231 -18.18 12.26 0.55
CA GLN A 231 -19.43 12.99 0.31
C GLN A 231 -19.43 13.74 -1.03
N SER A 232 -18.28 13.95 -1.63
CA SER A 232 -18.15 14.60 -2.95
C SER A 232 -18.11 13.60 -4.12
N LEU A 233 -18.15 12.29 -3.83
CA LEU A 233 -18.18 11.22 -4.83
C LEU A 233 -19.60 10.62 -5.03
N LEU A 234 -20.58 11.05 -4.25
CA LEU A 234 -22.02 10.78 -4.40
C LEU A 234 -22.73 11.94 -5.08
#